data_fd1956d8c7de9e0789c0a0474735895f
#
_entry.id   fd1956d8c7de9e0789c0a0474735895f
#
_cell.length_a   1.000
_cell.length_b   1.000
_cell.length_c   1.000
_cell.angle_alpha   90.00
_cell.angle_beta   90.00
_cell.angle_gamma   90.00
#
_symmetry.space_group_name_H-M   'P 1'
#
loop_
_entity.id
_entity.type
_entity.pdbx_description
1 polymer ?
#
loop_
_entity_poly.entity_id
_entity_poly.type
_entity_poly.pdbx_seq_one_letter_code
_entity_poly.pdbx_strand_id
1 'polypeptide(L)'
;MMKRILFLISLLLVTGCLLVRAQVYKFDFTSDKKVKEGFIKVTSETLFNDEQGYGYDLQPAWDGKSNQPFFFSVNVPDGNYKVTVTLGSKDSAGNTTVRAESRRLFIENLPTKKGEMITESFTVNKRNMKISEREKVKIKAREKNKLNWDDKLTLEFNGDAPRITSL
;
A
#
# COMPACT_ATOMS: atom_id res chain seq x y z
N MET A 1 -26.79 -47.10 -8.68
CA MET A 1 -25.69 -46.67 -7.79
C MET A 1 -24.75 -45.68 -8.47
N MET A 2 -24.23 -45.93 -9.66
CA MET A 2 -23.33 -45.01 -10.42
C MET A 2 -23.88 -43.59 -10.63
N LYS A 3 -25.16 -43.39 -10.99
CA LYS A 3 -25.76 -42.07 -11.20
C LYS A 3 -25.75 -41.15 -9.95
N ARG A 4 -25.89 -41.73 -8.75
CA ARG A 4 -25.82 -41.00 -7.48
C ARG A 4 -24.41 -40.61 -7.09
N ILE A 5 -23.41 -41.41 -7.47
CA ILE A 5 -21.98 -41.10 -7.26
C ILE A 5 -21.53 -39.96 -8.18
N LEU A 6 -21.95 -40.00 -9.45
CA LEU A 6 -21.66 -38.89 -10.39
C LEU A 6 -22.28 -37.56 -9.94
N PHE A 7 -23.47 -37.57 -9.35
CA PHE A 7 -24.12 -36.35 -8.85
C PHE A 7 -23.40 -35.77 -7.62
N LEU A 8 -22.91 -36.63 -6.74
CA LEU A 8 -22.10 -36.22 -5.57
C LEU A 8 -20.74 -35.66 -5.97
N ILE A 9 -20.09 -36.23 -6.99
CA ILE A 9 -18.81 -35.70 -7.51
C ILE A 9 -19.02 -34.35 -8.19
N SER A 10 -20.11 -34.17 -8.94
CA SER A 10 -20.48 -32.89 -9.56
C SER A 10 -20.77 -31.80 -8.51
N LEU A 11 -21.43 -32.16 -7.42
CA LEU A 11 -21.73 -31.21 -6.32
C LEU A 11 -20.45 -30.81 -5.57
N LEU A 12 -19.48 -31.72 -5.41
CA LEU A 12 -18.19 -31.43 -4.76
C LEU A 12 -17.31 -30.50 -5.59
N LEU A 13 -17.39 -30.57 -6.91
CA LEU A 13 -16.67 -29.68 -7.84
C LEU A 13 -17.21 -28.24 -7.85
N VAL A 14 -18.50 -28.03 -7.59
CA VAL A 14 -19.13 -26.70 -7.56
C VAL A 14 -18.83 -25.95 -6.25
N THR A 15 -18.60 -26.66 -5.14
CA THR A 15 -18.29 -26.04 -3.84
C THR A 15 -16.82 -25.59 -3.71
N GLY A 16 -15.96 -25.97 -4.65
CA GLY A 16 -14.53 -25.62 -4.64
C GLY A 16 -14.18 -24.26 -5.28
N CYS A 17 -15.15 -23.47 -5.71
CA CYS A 17 -14.89 -22.10 -6.18
C CYS A 17 -14.65 -21.20 -4.95
N LEU A 18 -13.46 -21.28 -4.37
CA LEU A 18 -12.99 -20.32 -3.39
C LEU A 18 -13.04 -18.94 -4.05
N LEU A 19 -13.99 -18.14 -3.63
CA LEU A 19 -14.03 -16.72 -4.00
C LEU A 19 -12.75 -16.07 -3.47
N VAL A 20 -11.72 -16.01 -4.30
CA VAL A 20 -10.54 -15.21 -4.04
C VAL A 20 -11.02 -13.75 -4.06
N ARG A 21 -11.35 -13.22 -2.90
CA ARG A 21 -11.62 -11.80 -2.76
C ARG A 21 -10.28 -11.08 -2.80
N ALA A 22 -10.10 -10.23 -3.78
CA ALA A 22 -9.00 -9.29 -3.78
C ALA A 22 -9.12 -8.42 -2.52
N GLN A 23 -8.10 -8.43 -1.68
CA GLN A 23 -8.04 -7.55 -0.52
C GLN A 23 -7.76 -6.13 -1.03
N VAL A 24 -8.64 -5.20 -0.70
CA VAL A 24 -8.52 -3.80 -1.09
C VAL A 24 -8.47 -2.95 0.18
N TYR A 25 -7.40 -2.19 0.33
CA TYR A 25 -7.27 -1.14 1.33
C TYR A 25 -7.49 0.21 0.68
N LYS A 26 -8.17 1.13 1.37
CA LYS A 26 -8.37 2.50 0.92
C LYS A 26 -8.14 3.45 2.08
N PHE A 27 -7.23 4.39 1.92
CA PHE A 27 -6.82 5.32 2.97
C PHE A 27 -7.13 6.77 2.57
N ASP A 28 -7.72 7.50 3.49
CA ASP A 28 -8.08 8.92 3.34
C ASP A 28 -7.16 9.77 4.22
N PHE A 29 -6.31 10.57 3.59
CA PHE A 29 -5.33 11.46 4.23
C PHE A 29 -5.85 12.91 4.36
N THR A 30 -7.07 13.21 3.91
CA THR A 30 -7.63 14.56 4.01
C THR A 30 -7.86 14.98 5.45
N SER A 31 -7.93 16.29 5.70
CA SER A 31 -8.35 16.83 6.99
C SER A 31 -9.87 16.84 7.19
N ASP A 32 -10.63 16.39 6.18
CA ASP A 32 -12.09 16.40 6.21
C ASP A 32 -12.61 15.49 7.36
N LYS A 33 -13.59 15.99 8.12
CA LYS A 33 -14.21 15.21 9.21
C LYS A 33 -15.00 14.00 8.68
N LYS A 34 -15.59 14.13 7.48
CA LYS A 34 -16.36 13.06 6.85
C LYS A 34 -15.44 12.20 5.99
N VAL A 35 -15.26 10.97 6.40
CA VAL A 35 -14.51 9.97 5.65
C VAL A 35 -15.34 9.45 4.47
N LYS A 36 -14.73 9.23 3.32
CA LYS A 36 -15.38 8.57 2.18
C LYS A 36 -15.77 7.15 2.57
N GLU A 37 -16.90 6.69 2.06
CA GLU A 37 -17.36 5.32 2.31
C GLU A 37 -16.32 4.29 1.83
N GLY A 38 -16.01 3.32 2.67
CA GLY A 38 -15.03 2.28 2.41
C GLY A 38 -13.57 2.72 2.55
N PHE A 39 -13.29 3.96 2.98
CA PHE A 39 -11.95 4.43 3.29
C PHE A 39 -11.65 4.37 4.79
N ILE A 40 -10.40 4.13 5.10
CA ILE A 40 -9.84 4.22 6.46
C ILE A 40 -9.27 5.62 6.63
N LYS A 41 -9.66 6.32 7.68
CA LYS A 41 -9.11 7.63 7.99
C LYS A 41 -7.68 7.51 8.49
N VAL A 42 -6.78 8.29 7.91
CA VAL A 42 -5.40 8.43 8.35
C VAL A 42 -5.22 9.80 9.00
N THR A 43 -4.71 9.80 10.22
CA THR A 43 -4.34 11.01 10.97
C THR A 43 -2.87 10.90 11.39
N SER A 44 -2.27 11.97 11.90
CA SER A 44 -0.90 11.94 12.43
C SER A 44 -0.69 10.91 13.55
N GLU A 45 -1.76 10.40 14.15
CA GLU A 45 -1.74 9.36 15.18
C GLU A 45 -1.80 7.94 14.60
N THR A 46 -2.06 7.80 13.29
CA THR A 46 -2.13 6.50 12.62
C THR A 46 -0.73 5.94 12.38
N LEU A 47 -0.04 5.58 13.47
CA LEU A 47 1.29 4.98 13.40
C LEU A 47 1.17 3.49 13.09
N PHE A 48 2.13 2.97 12.31
CA PHE A 48 2.18 1.54 12.01
C PHE A 48 2.38 0.71 13.29
N ASN A 49 1.59 -0.32 13.44
CA ASN A 49 1.81 -1.40 14.39
C ASN A 49 1.31 -2.72 13.79
N ASP A 50 1.81 -3.84 14.28
CA ASP A 50 1.53 -5.16 13.71
C ASP A 50 0.05 -5.59 13.85
N GLU A 51 -0.62 -5.14 14.90
CA GLU A 51 -2.04 -5.46 15.14
C GLU A 51 -2.94 -4.75 14.13
N GLN A 52 -2.70 -3.46 13.89
CA GLN A 52 -3.44 -2.65 12.91
C GLN A 52 -3.04 -2.99 11.47
N GLY A 53 -1.76 -3.29 11.25
CA GLY A 53 -1.20 -3.69 9.96
C GLY A 53 -1.04 -2.57 8.93
N TYR A 54 -1.19 -1.30 9.31
CA TYR A 54 -0.95 -0.14 8.44
C TYR A 54 -0.62 1.11 9.24
N GLY A 55 -0.03 2.11 8.61
CA GLY A 55 0.22 3.41 9.23
C GLY A 55 1.51 4.08 8.80
N TYR A 56 1.76 5.26 9.37
CA TYR A 56 3.05 5.95 9.21
C TYR A 56 4.18 5.16 9.86
N ASP A 57 5.29 5.02 9.15
CA ASP A 57 6.41 4.17 9.54
C ASP A 57 7.75 4.88 9.22
N LEU A 58 8.83 4.53 9.93
CA LEU A 58 10.24 4.94 9.70
C LEU A 58 10.56 6.43 9.90
N GLN A 59 9.62 7.31 9.78
CA GLN A 59 9.75 8.77 9.93
C GLN A 59 8.57 9.29 10.76
N PRO A 60 8.64 10.51 11.29
CA PRO A 60 7.48 11.11 11.90
C PRO A 60 6.26 11.07 11.00
N ALA A 61 5.09 10.88 11.59
CA ALA A 61 3.84 10.93 10.86
C ALA A 61 3.66 12.29 10.16
N TRP A 62 3.11 12.27 8.96
CA TRP A 62 2.79 13.48 8.24
C TRP A 62 1.55 14.17 8.83
N ASP A 63 1.65 15.47 9.05
CA ASP A 63 0.60 16.29 9.66
C ASP A 63 -0.38 16.91 8.64
N GLY A 64 -0.28 16.52 7.37
CA GLY A 64 -1.09 17.08 6.27
C GLY A 64 -0.54 18.39 5.69
N LYS A 65 0.51 18.99 6.24
CA LYS A 65 1.04 20.30 5.88
C LYS A 65 2.55 20.34 5.71
N SER A 66 3.27 19.53 6.47
CA SER A 66 4.72 19.45 6.42
C SER A 66 5.24 19.16 5.03
N ASN A 67 6.39 19.73 4.68
CA ASN A 67 7.13 19.42 3.45
C ASN A 67 8.17 18.31 3.67
N GLN A 68 8.20 17.70 4.86
CA GLN A 68 9.10 16.60 5.13
C GLN A 68 8.62 15.31 4.45
N PRO A 69 9.55 14.48 3.97
CA PRO A 69 9.22 13.14 3.50
C PRO A 69 8.54 12.31 4.59
N PHE A 70 7.66 11.42 4.17
CA PHE A 70 7.04 10.46 5.08
C PHE A 70 6.88 9.10 4.42
N PHE A 71 6.72 8.09 5.24
CA PHE A 71 6.52 6.70 4.82
C PHE A 71 5.18 6.20 5.35
N PHE A 72 4.49 5.43 4.51
CA PHE A 72 3.27 4.75 4.88
C PHE A 72 3.38 3.28 4.50
N SER A 73 3.21 2.41 5.49
CA SER A 73 3.36 0.96 5.34
C SER A 73 2.02 0.25 5.50
N VAL A 74 1.85 -0.83 4.75
CA VAL A 74 0.69 -1.72 4.85
C VAL A 74 1.19 -3.16 4.88
N ASN A 75 0.78 -3.92 5.89
CA ASN A 75 1.08 -5.34 5.99
C ASN A 75 0.24 -6.11 4.97
N VAL A 76 0.88 -6.69 3.99
CA VAL A 76 0.23 -7.45 2.93
C VAL A 76 1.06 -8.68 2.56
N PRO A 77 0.45 -9.79 2.12
CA PRO A 77 1.15 -10.95 1.61
C PRO A 77 2.11 -10.62 0.45
N ASP A 78 3.01 -11.54 0.12
CA ASP A 78 3.82 -11.42 -1.10
C ASP A 78 2.92 -11.46 -2.33
N GLY A 79 3.18 -10.56 -3.28
CA GLY A 79 2.36 -10.47 -4.48
C GLY A 79 2.55 -9.18 -5.27
N ASN A 80 1.71 -9.01 -6.29
CA ASN A 80 1.66 -7.81 -7.10
C ASN A 80 0.45 -6.97 -6.66
N TYR A 81 0.70 -5.71 -6.33
CA TYR A 81 -0.30 -4.77 -5.85
C TYR A 81 -0.45 -3.62 -6.83
N LYS A 82 -1.68 -3.41 -7.31
CA LYS A 82 -2.01 -2.16 -7.98
C LYS A 82 -2.19 -1.10 -6.90
N VAL A 83 -1.30 -0.13 -6.89
CA VAL A 83 -1.35 1.03 -6.02
C VAL A 83 -1.96 2.18 -6.80
N THR A 84 -2.95 2.85 -6.22
CA THR A 84 -3.56 4.05 -6.78
C THR A 84 -3.45 5.16 -5.76
N VAL A 85 -2.74 6.23 -6.11
CA VAL A 85 -2.55 7.41 -5.27
C VAL A 85 -3.26 8.61 -5.86
N THR A 86 -3.93 9.40 -5.03
CA THR A 86 -4.40 10.73 -5.41
C THR A 86 -3.52 11.76 -4.72
N LEU A 87 -2.71 12.48 -5.51
CA LEU A 87 -1.76 13.48 -5.06
C LEU A 87 -2.37 14.87 -5.20
N GLY A 88 -1.99 15.77 -4.30
CA GLY A 88 -2.47 17.13 -4.23
C GLY A 88 -3.17 17.46 -2.92
N SER A 89 -3.57 18.72 -2.77
CA SER A 89 -4.23 19.25 -1.58
C SER A 89 -5.23 20.35 -1.93
N LYS A 90 -6.33 20.41 -1.20
CA LYS A 90 -7.30 21.53 -1.30
C LYS A 90 -6.68 22.86 -0.87
N ASP A 91 -5.70 22.82 0.04
CA ASP A 91 -5.25 23.96 0.80
C ASP A 91 -3.93 24.56 0.28
N SER A 92 -3.11 23.76 -0.42
CA SER A 92 -1.78 24.17 -0.86
C SER A 92 -1.39 23.52 -2.19
N ALA A 93 -0.47 24.13 -2.91
CA ALA A 93 0.23 23.49 -4.00
C ALA A 93 1.15 22.39 -3.47
N GLY A 94 1.48 21.44 -4.32
CA GLY A 94 2.37 20.32 -4.01
C GLY A 94 3.36 20.04 -5.14
N ASN A 95 4.40 19.31 -4.78
CA ASN A 95 5.33 18.64 -5.71
C ASN A 95 5.72 17.33 -5.06
N THR A 96 5.19 16.23 -5.58
CA THR A 96 5.27 14.91 -4.92
C THR A 96 6.00 13.91 -5.78
N THR A 97 6.98 13.25 -5.17
CA THR A 97 7.65 12.06 -5.70
C THR A 97 7.19 10.86 -4.89
N VAL A 98 6.82 9.77 -5.57
CA VAL A 98 6.41 8.53 -4.92
C VAL A 98 7.39 7.41 -5.25
N ARG A 99 7.91 6.80 -4.21
CA ARG A 99 8.70 5.57 -4.29
C ARG A 99 8.01 4.46 -3.52
N ALA A 100 8.33 3.24 -3.87
CA ALA A 100 7.89 2.08 -3.10
C ALA A 100 9.09 1.22 -2.73
N GLU A 101 8.98 0.53 -1.59
CA GLU A 101 10.01 -0.36 -1.10
C GLU A 101 11.36 0.38 -0.98
N SER A 102 12.46 -0.28 -1.29
CA SER A 102 13.77 0.36 -1.28
C SER A 102 14.07 1.02 -2.62
N ARG A 103 13.74 2.31 -2.79
CA ARG A 103 14.18 3.17 -3.90
C ARG A 103 13.54 2.90 -5.28
N ARG A 104 12.44 2.18 -5.37
CA ARG A 104 11.73 2.02 -6.65
C ARG A 104 10.92 3.28 -6.93
N LEU A 105 11.34 4.07 -7.90
CA LEU A 105 10.68 5.30 -8.33
C LEU A 105 9.47 4.97 -9.21
N PHE A 106 8.30 5.51 -8.90
CA PHE A 106 7.07 5.34 -9.67
C PHE A 106 6.52 6.66 -10.19
N ILE A 107 6.61 7.71 -9.39
CA ILE A 107 6.18 9.06 -9.77
C ILE A 107 7.31 10.00 -9.39
N GLU A 108 7.73 10.84 -10.32
CA GLU A 108 8.82 11.80 -10.12
C GLU A 108 8.31 13.22 -10.25
N ASN A 109 8.51 14.02 -9.18
CA ASN A 109 8.28 15.47 -9.18
C ASN A 109 6.94 15.89 -9.80
N LEU A 110 5.84 15.25 -9.42
CA LEU A 110 4.50 15.58 -9.91
C LEU A 110 4.02 16.90 -9.26
N PRO A 111 3.92 17.99 -10.01
CA PRO A 111 3.42 19.26 -9.49
C PRO A 111 1.90 19.26 -9.43
N THR A 112 1.33 19.83 -8.40
CA THR A 112 -0.12 20.10 -8.26
C THR A 112 -0.34 21.53 -7.79
N LYS A 113 -1.34 22.20 -8.35
CA LYS A 113 -1.77 23.52 -7.87
C LYS A 113 -2.64 23.34 -6.62
N LYS A 114 -2.83 24.41 -5.86
CA LYS A 114 -3.82 24.43 -4.79
C LYS A 114 -5.21 24.06 -5.34
N GLY A 115 -5.88 23.09 -4.71
CA GLY A 115 -7.18 22.57 -5.13
C GLY A 115 -7.15 21.51 -6.24
N GLU A 116 -5.99 21.28 -6.84
CA GLU A 116 -5.80 20.26 -7.88
C GLU A 116 -5.46 18.92 -7.25
N MET A 117 -6.10 17.86 -7.77
CA MET A 117 -5.81 16.47 -7.39
C MET A 117 -5.60 15.64 -8.63
N ILE A 118 -4.47 14.94 -8.69
CA ILE A 118 -4.09 14.07 -9.80
C ILE A 118 -4.03 12.64 -9.28
N THR A 119 -4.70 11.73 -9.98
CA THR A 119 -4.72 10.30 -9.62
C THR A 119 -3.84 9.52 -10.57
N GLU A 120 -2.88 8.80 -9.99
CA GLU A 120 -1.95 7.94 -10.69
C GLU A 120 -2.04 6.51 -10.17
N SER A 121 -1.74 5.54 -11.03
CA SER A 121 -1.71 4.13 -10.66
C SER A 121 -0.46 3.44 -11.18
N PHE A 122 0.11 2.57 -10.37
CA PHE A 122 1.27 1.76 -10.72
C PHE A 122 1.19 0.39 -10.05
N THR A 123 2.04 -0.53 -10.48
CA THR A 123 2.11 -1.88 -9.88
C THR A 123 3.40 -2.05 -9.10
N VAL A 124 3.27 -2.48 -7.86
CA VAL A 124 4.40 -2.83 -6.99
C VAL A 124 4.41 -4.32 -6.76
N ASN A 125 5.55 -4.95 -6.97
CA ASN A 125 5.79 -6.32 -6.53
C ASN A 125 6.38 -6.27 -5.11
N LYS A 126 5.59 -6.66 -4.12
CA LYS A 126 6.02 -6.89 -2.73
C LYS A 126 6.48 -8.33 -2.60
N ARG A 127 7.63 -8.53 -2.00
CA ARG A 127 8.24 -9.84 -1.80
C ARG A 127 9.12 -9.84 -0.55
N ASN A 128 9.22 -10.97 0.09
CA ASN A 128 10.17 -11.21 1.15
C ASN A 128 11.39 -12.03 0.66
N MET A 129 12.24 -12.45 1.58
CA MET A 129 13.43 -13.24 1.28
C MET A 129 13.14 -14.69 0.87
N LYS A 130 11.95 -15.21 1.14
CA LYS A 130 11.61 -16.63 0.96
C LYS A 130 11.36 -16.90 -0.52
N ILE A 131 12.16 -17.77 -1.13
CA ILE A 131 11.97 -18.24 -2.51
C ILE A 131 11.06 -19.46 -2.52
N SER A 132 11.29 -20.39 -1.58
CA SER A 132 10.50 -21.60 -1.37
C SER A 132 10.55 -22.00 0.10
N GLU A 133 9.96 -23.14 0.45
CA GLU A 133 10.05 -23.66 1.84
C GLU A 133 11.49 -23.97 2.27
N ARG A 134 12.36 -24.28 1.32
CA ARG A 134 13.75 -24.71 1.57
C ARG A 134 14.78 -23.68 1.16
N GLU A 135 14.41 -22.66 0.40
CA GLU A 135 15.33 -21.71 -0.19
C GLU A 135 14.93 -20.27 0.11
N LYS A 136 15.93 -19.44 0.36
CA LYS A 136 15.76 -18.00 0.57
C LYS A 136 16.90 -17.22 -0.06
N VAL A 137 16.63 -15.97 -0.39
CA VAL A 137 17.64 -15.03 -0.90
C VAL A 137 18.75 -14.88 0.12
N LYS A 138 20.00 -15.03 -0.34
CA LYS A 138 21.18 -14.82 0.50
C LYS A 138 21.44 -13.32 0.65
N ILE A 139 21.05 -12.77 1.80
CA ILE A 139 21.18 -11.35 2.12
C ILE A 139 22.50 -11.08 2.81
N LYS A 140 23.20 -10.02 2.39
CA LYS A 140 24.36 -9.49 3.10
C LYS A 140 23.93 -8.78 4.38
N ALA A 141 24.82 -8.69 5.38
CA ALA A 141 24.51 -8.05 6.66
C ALA A 141 23.95 -6.61 6.50
N ARG A 142 24.48 -5.83 5.54
CA ARG A 142 24.04 -4.46 5.22
C ARG A 142 22.65 -4.36 4.59
N GLU A 143 22.09 -5.47 4.12
CA GLU A 143 20.80 -5.55 3.43
C GLU A 143 19.69 -6.04 4.37
N LYS A 144 20.06 -6.49 5.57
CA LYS A 144 19.10 -6.87 6.60
C LYS A 144 18.31 -5.63 7.04
N ASN A 145 17.05 -5.83 7.35
CA ASN A 145 16.13 -4.79 7.81
C ASN A 145 15.95 -3.63 6.81
N LYS A 146 16.03 -3.92 5.51
CA LYS A 146 15.68 -2.97 4.44
C LYS A 146 14.25 -3.22 3.98
N LEU A 147 13.56 -2.16 3.60
CA LEU A 147 12.15 -2.13 3.22
C LEU A 147 11.71 -3.20 2.20
N ASN A 148 12.59 -3.63 1.34
CA ASN A 148 12.27 -4.62 0.30
C ASN A 148 12.42 -6.08 0.75
N TRP A 149 12.62 -6.33 2.04
CA TRP A 149 12.81 -7.66 2.60
C TRP A 149 11.99 -7.89 3.88
N ASP A 150 11.05 -7.00 4.17
CA ASP A 150 10.14 -7.13 5.30
C ASP A 150 8.75 -7.65 4.85
N ASP A 151 7.81 -7.71 5.78
CA ASP A 151 6.45 -8.20 5.52
C ASP A 151 5.46 -7.09 5.13
N LYS A 152 5.96 -5.86 4.91
CA LYS A 152 5.16 -4.69 4.59
C LYS A 152 5.37 -4.23 3.16
N LEU A 153 4.36 -3.63 2.56
CA LEU A 153 4.49 -2.77 1.40
C LEU A 153 4.62 -1.34 1.90
N THR A 154 5.78 -0.73 1.70
CA THR A 154 6.07 0.62 2.16
C THR A 154 6.15 1.59 0.99
N LEU A 155 5.40 2.67 1.08
CA LEU A 155 5.44 3.80 0.16
C LEU A 155 6.15 4.98 0.81
N GLU A 156 7.04 5.64 0.06
CA GLU A 156 7.69 6.89 0.42
C GLU A 156 7.06 8.02 -0.40
N PHE A 157 6.60 9.05 0.29
CA PHE A 157 6.15 10.31 -0.30
C PHE A 157 7.19 11.38 0.00
N ASN A 158 7.77 11.92 -1.06
CA ASN A 158 8.93 12.82 -1.03
C ASN A 158 8.71 13.97 -2.01
N GLY A 159 9.70 14.87 -2.16
CA GLY A 159 9.66 16.05 -3.02
C GLY A 159 9.68 17.34 -2.22
N ASP A 160 9.60 18.49 -2.91
CA ASP A 160 9.68 19.81 -2.25
C ASP A 160 8.47 20.09 -1.35
N ALA A 161 7.32 19.54 -1.70
CA ALA A 161 6.08 19.68 -0.95
C ALA A 161 5.18 18.46 -1.19
N PRO A 162 5.42 17.31 -0.56
CA PRO A 162 4.60 16.12 -0.76
C PRO A 162 3.17 16.36 -0.28
N ARG A 163 2.20 16.03 -1.14
CA ARG A 163 0.76 16.16 -0.84
C ARG A 163 0.03 14.94 -1.34
N ILE A 164 -0.69 14.30 -0.43
CA ILE A 164 -1.52 13.13 -0.71
C ILE A 164 -2.93 13.35 -0.18
N THR A 165 -3.91 12.89 -0.93
CA THR A 165 -5.32 12.92 -0.56
C THR A 165 -5.84 11.52 -0.26
N SER A 166 -5.43 10.53 -1.06
CA SER A 166 -5.85 9.12 -0.83
C SER A 166 -4.85 8.12 -1.43
N LEU A 167 -4.89 6.95 -0.85
CA LEU A 167 -4.15 5.75 -1.26
C LEU A 167 -5.11 4.56 -1.29
#